data_6f877784b2e6fddc4797d31bdd8cebff
#
_entry.id   6f877784b2e6fddc4797d31bdd8cebff
#
_cell.length_a   1.000
_cell.length_b   1.000
_cell.length_c   1.000
_cell.angle_alpha   90.00
_cell.angle_beta   90.00
_cell.angle_gamma   90.00
#
_symmetry.space_group_name_H-M   'P 1'
#
loop_
_entity.id
_entity.type
_entity.pdbx_description
1 polymer ?
#
loop_
_entity_poly.entity_id
_entity_poly.type
_entity_poly.pdbx_seq_one_letter_code
_entity_poly.pdbx_strand_id
1 'polypeptide(L)'
;FGQVLVEKRFELYTLSIFVGAVVLIATVAMYLFEAEQPQPRVTSLMDALYWAVITITTVGYGDIVPQTTEGRIVAMVLVFAGIAVISFATSIIVMAFHEKMRELHDNRVFAEVERSTDVAIVCGYGRIGQVVAKRLAAGREAFVIVDRSPEAVELARRHGYQAVAGDATDNTLLANLGLGRQASRILCLTHDDVSNVYITLTARQVAPDILIISRANKAETVRKLTQAGANHVVRPYEVVARMAAEFIGQPVAFDALYDVVTQARGVHLEPVSVSPGAWLDGRCIGEIDFAARRLTLFGVIRPHASPAVDAHARYELHDAHFYFNPKPEFRLHVHDILMLIGYEASLFQFKERVGQHRPSRKNKGQHG
;
A
#
# COMPACT_ATOMS: atom_id res chain seq x y z
N PHE A 1 2.49 26.21 -11.93
CA PHE A 1 2.80 27.26 -10.93
C PHE A 1 1.58 28.14 -10.65
N GLY A 2 0.87 28.63 -11.70
CA GLY A 2 -0.31 29.49 -11.54
C GLY A 2 -1.46 28.85 -10.73
N GLN A 3 -1.73 27.56 -10.90
CA GLN A 3 -2.77 26.84 -10.16
C GLN A 3 -2.47 26.75 -8.64
N VAL A 4 -1.22 26.53 -8.27
CA VAL A 4 -0.78 26.51 -6.86
C VAL A 4 -0.97 27.86 -6.18
N LEU A 5 -0.68 28.97 -6.88
CA LEU A 5 -0.89 30.32 -6.37
C LEU A 5 -2.38 30.66 -6.19
N VAL A 6 -3.24 30.16 -7.08
CA VAL A 6 -4.69 30.33 -6.96
C VAL A 6 -5.25 29.54 -5.79
N GLU A 7 -4.75 28.36 -5.56
CA GLU A 7 -5.21 27.46 -4.49
C GLU A 7 -4.85 28.00 -3.09
N LYS A 8 -3.65 28.59 -2.94
CA LYS A 8 -3.15 29.20 -1.69
C LYS A 8 -3.35 30.73 -1.64
N ARG A 9 -4.28 31.25 -2.45
CA ARG A 9 -4.52 32.70 -2.52
C ARG A 9 -4.88 33.34 -1.19
N PHE A 10 -5.65 32.62 -0.35
CA PHE A 10 -6.12 33.14 0.94
C PHE A 10 -4.96 33.32 1.92
N GLU A 11 -4.07 32.35 2.01
CA GLU A 11 -2.86 32.39 2.82
C GLU A 11 -1.91 33.50 2.34
N LEU A 12 -1.77 33.67 1.01
CA LEU A 12 -0.95 34.72 0.41
C LEU A 12 -1.56 36.11 0.66
N TYR A 13 -2.88 36.28 0.57
CA TYR A 13 -3.55 37.54 0.91
C TYR A 13 -3.37 37.89 2.39
N THR A 14 -3.56 36.93 3.28
CA THR A 14 -3.38 37.13 4.73
C THR A 14 -1.94 37.55 5.04
N LEU A 15 -0.95 36.90 4.43
CA LEU A 15 0.45 37.25 4.56
C LEU A 15 0.72 38.65 4.03
N SER A 16 0.19 39.03 2.85
CA SER A 16 0.39 40.35 2.23
C SER A 16 -0.20 41.45 3.11
N ILE A 17 -1.39 41.25 3.69
CA ILE A 17 -2.02 42.20 4.61
C ILE A 17 -1.17 42.36 5.86
N PHE A 18 -0.66 41.26 6.42
CA PHE A 18 0.20 41.26 7.60
C PHE A 18 1.50 42.04 7.33
N VAL A 19 2.18 41.76 6.21
CA VAL A 19 3.41 42.50 5.78
C VAL A 19 3.15 43.99 5.60
N GLY A 20 2.03 44.32 4.93
CA GLY A 20 1.63 45.71 4.73
C GLY A 20 1.41 46.44 6.06
N ALA A 21 0.76 45.81 7.03
CA ALA A 21 0.56 46.39 8.36
C ALA A 21 1.87 46.58 9.12
N VAL A 22 2.77 45.59 9.09
CA VAL A 22 4.10 45.70 9.73
C VAL A 22 4.93 46.82 9.11
N VAL A 23 4.95 46.89 7.78
CA VAL A 23 5.67 47.96 7.05
C VAL A 23 5.07 49.31 7.40
N LEU A 24 3.76 49.47 7.43
CA LEU A 24 3.10 50.74 7.76
C LEU A 24 3.41 51.18 9.20
N ILE A 25 3.32 50.26 10.16
CA ILE A 25 3.65 50.57 11.57
C ILE A 25 5.12 50.96 11.70
N ALA A 26 6.04 50.23 11.06
CA ALA A 26 7.46 50.53 11.08
C ALA A 26 7.78 51.88 10.40
N THR A 27 7.09 52.18 9.28
CA THR A 27 7.21 53.47 8.58
C THR A 27 6.83 54.65 9.50
N VAL A 28 5.64 54.55 10.12
CA VAL A 28 5.16 55.61 11.01
C VAL A 28 6.07 55.76 12.23
N ALA A 29 6.46 54.67 12.86
CA ALA A 29 7.36 54.69 14.03
C ALA A 29 8.74 55.30 13.68
N MET A 30 9.33 54.89 12.53
CA MET A 30 10.62 55.42 12.09
C MET A 30 10.54 56.88 11.80
N TYR A 31 9.48 57.38 11.14
CA TYR A 31 9.26 58.77 10.87
C TYR A 31 9.14 59.61 12.15
N LEU A 32 8.35 59.14 13.12
CA LEU A 32 8.15 59.84 14.40
C LEU A 32 9.41 59.96 15.23
N PHE A 33 10.28 58.97 15.23
CA PHE A 33 11.50 58.97 16.05
C PHE A 33 12.70 59.64 15.38
N GLU A 34 12.78 59.68 14.05
CA GLU A 34 13.97 60.16 13.31
C GLU A 34 13.81 61.49 12.63
N ALA A 35 12.57 61.97 12.33
CA ALA A 35 12.33 63.18 11.55
C ALA A 35 12.67 64.47 12.35
N GLU A 36 12.66 64.48 13.67
CA GLU A 36 12.91 65.64 14.51
C GLU A 36 14.39 65.81 14.92
N GLN A 37 15.30 64.99 14.35
CA GLN A 37 16.71 65.04 14.68
C GLN A 37 17.40 66.30 14.03
N PRO A 38 18.48 66.84 14.63
CA PRO A 38 19.15 68.01 14.13
C PRO A 38 19.69 67.90 12.70
N GLN A 39 19.97 66.66 12.24
CA GLN A 39 20.34 66.32 10.87
C GLN A 39 19.63 65.05 10.45
N PRO A 40 18.33 65.13 10.16
CA PRO A 40 17.54 63.93 9.93
C PRO A 40 17.94 63.27 8.60
N ARG A 41 18.15 61.94 8.63
CA ARG A 41 18.29 61.12 7.42
C ARG A 41 16.91 60.67 6.88
N VAL A 42 15.89 60.79 7.67
CA VAL A 42 14.47 60.57 7.31
C VAL A 42 13.79 61.92 7.29
N THR A 43 13.58 62.47 6.11
CA THR A 43 13.03 63.83 5.92
C THR A 43 11.53 63.75 5.55
N SER A 44 11.09 62.62 5.04
CA SER A 44 9.70 62.40 4.59
C SER A 44 9.18 61.01 4.99
N LEU A 45 7.87 60.87 4.99
CA LEU A 45 7.23 59.56 5.18
C LEU A 45 7.65 58.58 4.09
N MET A 46 7.99 59.05 2.91
CA MET A 46 8.49 58.23 1.79
C MET A 46 9.88 57.67 2.08
N ASP A 47 10.77 58.41 2.72
CA ASP A 47 12.08 57.93 3.14
C ASP A 47 11.96 56.81 4.20
N ALA A 48 11.03 57.01 5.14
CA ALA A 48 10.73 56.02 6.16
C ALA A 48 10.11 54.72 5.56
N LEU A 49 9.20 54.87 4.57
CA LEU A 49 8.63 53.76 3.85
C LEU A 49 9.69 53.00 3.05
N TYR A 50 10.49 53.70 2.31
CA TYR A 50 11.62 53.12 1.58
C TYR A 50 12.53 52.33 2.51
N TRP A 51 12.95 52.94 3.66
CA TRP A 51 13.76 52.25 4.64
C TRP A 51 13.08 50.99 5.21
N ALA A 52 11.79 51.07 5.54
CA ALA A 52 11.04 49.90 6.07
C ALA A 52 10.99 48.77 5.05
N VAL A 53 10.74 49.08 3.76
CA VAL A 53 10.67 48.08 2.69
C VAL A 53 12.02 47.40 2.48
N ILE A 54 13.11 48.16 2.34
CA ILE A 54 14.45 47.60 2.12
C ILE A 54 14.96 46.81 3.34
N THR A 55 14.50 47.15 4.54
CA THR A 55 14.87 46.48 5.79
C THR A 55 14.11 45.15 5.94
N ILE A 56 12.77 45.15 5.77
CA ILE A 56 11.98 43.94 5.89
C ILE A 56 12.30 42.91 4.78
N THR A 57 12.70 43.40 3.59
CA THR A 57 13.13 42.53 2.48
C THR A 57 14.59 42.10 2.59
N THR A 58 15.27 42.45 3.67
CA THR A 58 16.69 42.12 3.95
C THR A 58 17.69 42.65 2.93
N VAL A 59 17.34 43.66 2.12
CA VAL A 59 18.26 44.34 1.16
C VAL A 59 19.23 45.26 1.88
N GLY A 60 18.73 46.16 2.73
CA GLY A 60 19.49 47.00 3.64
C GLY A 60 20.68 47.75 3.05
N TYR A 61 20.48 48.66 2.09
CA TYR A 61 21.59 49.44 1.45
C TYR A 61 22.40 50.24 2.45
N GLY A 62 21.86 50.63 3.62
CA GLY A 62 22.57 51.35 4.65
C GLY A 62 22.68 52.88 4.40
N ASP A 63 22.00 53.39 3.39
CA ASP A 63 21.88 54.82 3.06
C ASP A 63 21.00 55.57 4.07
N ILE A 64 19.92 54.91 4.55
CA ILE A 64 19.10 55.38 5.67
C ILE A 64 19.25 54.37 6.83
N VAL A 65 19.72 54.88 7.98
CA VAL A 65 19.87 54.08 9.21
C VAL A 65 19.35 54.87 10.41
N PRO A 66 18.69 54.23 11.41
CA PRO A 66 18.22 54.91 12.59
C PRO A 66 19.36 55.44 13.44
N GLN A 67 19.26 56.70 13.86
CA GLN A 67 20.22 57.37 14.71
C GLN A 67 19.81 57.30 16.19
N THR A 68 18.51 57.36 16.46
CA THR A 68 17.95 57.31 17.81
C THR A 68 17.93 55.89 18.38
N THR A 69 17.86 55.78 19.73
CA THR A 69 17.71 54.49 20.39
C THR A 69 16.38 53.85 20.08
N GLU A 70 15.31 54.63 20.04
CA GLU A 70 13.94 54.22 19.68
C GLU A 70 13.86 53.67 18.25
N GLY A 71 14.47 54.42 17.27
CA GLY A 71 14.55 53.95 15.89
C GLY A 71 15.33 52.66 15.74
N ARG A 72 16.40 52.45 16.51
CA ARG A 72 17.15 51.19 16.54
C ARG A 72 16.31 50.01 17.09
N ILE A 73 15.47 50.26 18.09
CA ILE A 73 14.53 49.25 18.60
C ILE A 73 13.52 48.88 17.51
N VAL A 74 12.95 49.88 16.81
CA VAL A 74 12.04 49.62 15.67
C VAL A 74 12.74 48.80 14.60
N ALA A 75 14.00 49.12 14.28
CA ALA A 75 14.80 48.37 13.32
C ALA A 75 14.98 46.90 13.73
N MET A 76 15.34 46.64 15.01
CA MET A 76 15.48 45.26 15.50
C MET A 76 14.16 44.46 15.39
N VAL A 77 13.04 45.07 15.79
CA VAL A 77 11.73 44.42 15.66
C VAL A 77 11.39 44.13 14.21
N LEU A 78 11.62 45.09 13.32
CA LEU A 78 11.36 44.95 11.88
C LEU A 78 12.20 43.85 11.23
N VAL A 79 13.48 43.73 11.61
CA VAL A 79 14.37 42.66 11.11
C VAL A 79 13.85 41.27 11.53
N PHE A 80 13.49 41.10 12.81
CA PHE A 80 12.92 39.82 13.27
C PHE A 80 11.60 39.53 12.58
N ALA A 81 10.73 40.53 12.40
CA ALA A 81 9.49 40.37 11.65
C ALA A 81 9.76 39.95 10.19
N GLY A 82 10.75 40.59 9.53
CA GLY A 82 11.16 40.26 8.15
C GLY A 82 11.61 38.79 8.00
N ILE A 83 12.45 38.31 8.92
CA ILE A 83 12.90 36.90 8.92
C ILE A 83 11.72 35.96 9.09
N ALA A 84 10.79 36.28 9.99
CA ALA A 84 9.59 35.47 10.21
C ALA A 84 8.69 35.43 8.95
N VAL A 85 8.48 36.57 8.29
CA VAL A 85 7.71 36.71 7.05
C VAL A 85 8.30 35.85 5.93
N ILE A 86 9.61 35.93 5.70
CA ILE A 86 10.30 35.16 4.65
C ILE A 86 10.20 33.68 4.94
N SER A 87 10.42 33.27 6.19
CA SER A 87 10.30 31.87 6.60
C SER A 87 8.90 31.33 6.39
N PHE A 88 7.86 32.11 6.72
CA PHE A 88 6.46 31.72 6.54
C PHE A 88 6.09 31.64 5.05
N ALA A 89 6.50 32.61 4.24
CA ALA A 89 6.30 32.61 2.79
C ALA A 89 6.93 31.38 2.13
N THR A 90 8.18 31.08 2.50
CA THR A 90 8.89 29.89 2.00
C THR A 90 8.14 28.59 2.39
N SER A 91 7.66 28.51 3.62
CA SER A 91 6.90 27.33 4.10
C SER A 91 5.61 27.11 3.30
N ILE A 92 4.85 28.18 2.98
CA ILE A 92 3.65 28.08 2.14
C ILE A 92 4.01 27.52 0.75
N ILE A 93 5.06 28.05 0.12
CA ILE A 93 5.48 27.64 -1.22
C ILE A 93 5.91 26.17 -1.21
N VAL A 94 6.71 25.75 -0.23
CA VAL A 94 7.18 24.37 -0.10
C VAL A 94 6.00 23.41 0.13
N MET A 95 5.08 23.77 1.03
CA MET A 95 3.87 22.96 1.29
C MET A 95 3.03 22.78 0.04
N ALA A 96 2.75 23.88 -0.68
CA ALA A 96 1.97 23.85 -1.91
C ALA A 96 2.63 23.02 -3.02
N PHE A 97 3.96 23.07 -3.11
CA PHE A 97 4.72 22.24 -4.04
C PHE A 97 4.62 20.75 -3.69
N HIS A 98 4.77 20.40 -2.42
CA HIS A 98 4.62 19.01 -1.95
C HIS A 98 3.21 18.46 -2.22
N GLU A 99 2.17 19.25 -1.96
CA GLU A 99 0.78 18.88 -2.22
C GLU A 99 0.54 18.59 -3.71
N LYS A 100 1.04 19.47 -4.59
CA LYS A 100 0.91 19.30 -6.04
C LYS A 100 1.71 18.11 -6.57
N MET A 101 2.89 17.86 -6.05
CA MET A 101 3.69 16.69 -6.42
C MET A 101 2.98 15.38 -6.01
N ARG A 102 2.32 15.37 -4.85
CA ARG A 102 1.51 14.24 -4.39
C ARG A 102 0.34 13.98 -5.32
N GLU A 103 -0.45 15.01 -5.63
CA GLU A 103 -1.59 14.90 -6.56
C GLU A 103 -1.18 14.35 -7.94
N LEU A 104 -0.08 14.86 -8.50
CA LEU A 104 0.44 14.38 -9.78
C LEU A 104 0.88 12.90 -9.71
N HIS A 105 1.44 12.49 -8.58
CA HIS A 105 1.82 11.09 -8.39
C HIS A 105 0.59 10.20 -8.27
N ASP A 106 -0.39 10.58 -7.45
CA ASP A 106 -1.61 9.80 -7.24
C ASP A 106 -2.39 9.64 -8.55
N ASN A 107 -2.50 10.69 -9.36
CA ASN A 107 -3.11 10.64 -10.68
C ASN A 107 -2.38 9.67 -11.65
N ARG A 108 -1.05 9.55 -11.55
CA ARG A 108 -0.29 8.54 -12.31
C ARG A 108 -0.63 7.13 -11.85
N VAL A 109 -0.69 6.91 -10.54
CA VAL A 109 -1.06 5.60 -9.98
C VAL A 109 -2.47 5.21 -10.42
N PHE A 110 -3.44 6.12 -10.36
CA PHE A 110 -4.80 5.86 -10.82
C PHE A 110 -4.85 5.50 -12.31
N ALA A 111 -4.14 6.26 -13.15
CA ALA A 111 -4.06 5.99 -14.57
C ALA A 111 -3.37 4.65 -14.91
N GLU A 112 -2.41 4.21 -14.09
CA GLU A 112 -1.75 2.92 -14.24
C GLU A 112 -2.67 1.77 -13.81
N VAL A 113 -3.39 1.93 -12.70
CA VAL A 113 -4.43 0.98 -12.26
C VAL A 113 -5.51 0.83 -13.33
N GLU A 114 -5.95 1.91 -13.95
CA GLU A 114 -6.97 1.87 -15.03
C GLU A 114 -6.54 1.05 -16.25
N ARG A 115 -5.25 1.01 -16.52
CA ARG A 115 -4.67 0.24 -17.66
C ARG A 115 -4.35 -1.21 -17.28
N SER A 116 -4.37 -1.52 -16.01
CA SER A 116 -4.05 -2.83 -15.49
C SER A 116 -5.28 -3.72 -15.41
N THR A 117 -5.07 -5.02 -15.32
CA THR A 117 -6.10 -6.02 -15.06
C THR A 117 -5.68 -6.87 -13.85
N ASP A 118 -6.64 -7.45 -13.14
CA ASP A 118 -6.38 -8.34 -11.98
C ASP A 118 -5.56 -7.66 -10.86
N VAL A 119 -5.91 -6.42 -10.52
CA VAL A 119 -5.19 -5.62 -9.53
C VAL A 119 -5.57 -6.04 -8.11
N ALA A 120 -4.59 -6.18 -7.22
CA ALA A 120 -4.81 -6.33 -5.79
C ALA A 120 -4.72 -4.98 -5.08
N ILE A 121 -5.78 -4.58 -4.34
CA ILE A 121 -5.74 -3.40 -3.48
C ILE A 121 -5.24 -3.83 -2.10
N VAL A 122 -4.14 -3.25 -1.62
CA VAL A 122 -3.57 -3.53 -0.29
C VAL A 122 -3.83 -2.33 0.62
N CYS A 123 -4.79 -2.47 1.53
CA CYS A 123 -5.16 -1.44 2.50
C CYS A 123 -4.34 -1.60 3.78
N GLY A 124 -3.33 -0.74 3.97
CA GLY A 124 -2.39 -0.76 5.08
C GLY A 124 -1.01 -1.32 4.70
N TYR A 125 0.03 -0.48 4.87
CA TYR A 125 1.44 -0.85 4.59
C TYR A 125 2.28 -0.93 5.87
N GLY A 126 1.66 -1.45 6.94
CA GLY A 126 2.35 -1.84 8.16
C GLY A 126 3.15 -3.14 7.99
N ARG A 127 3.56 -3.76 9.11
CA ARG A 127 4.38 -4.99 9.13
C ARG A 127 3.81 -6.12 8.25
N ILE A 128 2.49 -6.33 8.28
CA ILE A 128 1.84 -7.38 7.48
C ILE A 128 1.74 -6.96 6.01
N GLY A 129 1.33 -5.72 5.75
CA GLY A 129 1.24 -5.18 4.40
C GLY A 129 2.57 -5.24 3.64
N GLN A 130 3.69 -4.98 4.33
CA GLN A 130 5.04 -5.10 3.74
C GLN A 130 5.36 -6.54 3.31
N VAL A 131 5.04 -7.53 4.14
CA VAL A 131 5.25 -8.95 3.81
C VAL A 131 4.39 -9.36 2.62
N VAL A 132 3.12 -8.95 2.63
CA VAL A 132 2.18 -9.23 1.54
C VAL A 132 2.62 -8.57 0.23
N ALA A 133 2.97 -7.28 0.27
CA ALA A 133 3.43 -6.55 -0.92
C ALA A 133 4.71 -7.18 -1.52
N LYS A 134 5.67 -7.58 -0.67
CA LYS A 134 6.87 -8.30 -1.11
C LYS A 134 6.52 -9.62 -1.82
N ARG A 135 5.53 -10.36 -1.32
CA ARG A 135 5.08 -11.62 -1.93
C ARG A 135 4.39 -11.38 -3.27
N LEU A 136 3.51 -10.36 -3.36
CA LEU A 136 2.85 -9.98 -4.61
C LEU A 136 3.87 -9.55 -5.67
N ALA A 137 4.85 -8.74 -5.27
CA ALA A 137 5.94 -8.31 -6.16
C ALA A 137 6.79 -9.48 -6.67
N ALA A 138 7.14 -10.43 -5.80
CA ALA A 138 7.86 -11.64 -6.19
C ALA A 138 7.06 -12.50 -7.19
N GLY A 139 5.72 -12.53 -7.05
CA GLY A 139 4.79 -13.19 -7.98
C GLY A 139 4.52 -12.38 -9.26
N ARG A 140 5.10 -11.18 -9.42
CA ARG A 140 4.82 -10.24 -10.52
C ARG A 140 3.34 -9.92 -10.66
N GLU A 141 2.62 -9.88 -9.56
CA GLU A 141 1.21 -9.57 -9.52
C GLU A 141 1.01 -8.06 -9.52
N ALA A 142 -0.01 -7.57 -10.24
CA ALA A 142 -0.36 -6.16 -10.21
C ALA A 142 -1.02 -5.80 -8.86
N PHE A 143 -0.51 -4.79 -8.17
CA PHE A 143 -1.10 -4.34 -6.91
C PHE A 143 -0.86 -2.85 -6.67
N VAL A 144 -1.73 -2.27 -5.86
CA VAL A 144 -1.62 -0.90 -5.39
C VAL A 144 -1.82 -0.86 -3.88
N ILE A 145 -1.04 -0.01 -3.21
CA ILE A 145 -1.07 0.15 -1.76
C ILE A 145 -1.80 1.44 -1.42
N VAL A 146 -2.63 1.42 -0.39
CA VAL A 146 -3.20 2.61 0.24
C VAL A 146 -2.92 2.58 1.74
N ASP A 147 -2.36 3.68 2.27
CA ASP A 147 -2.13 3.86 3.70
C ASP A 147 -2.38 5.31 4.11
N ARG A 148 -2.86 5.53 5.35
CA ARG A 148 -3.08 6.87 5.91
C ARG A 148 -1.77 7.60 6.23
N SER A 149 -0.70 6.85 6.59
CA SER A 149 0.61 7.43 6.92
C SER A 149 1.38 7.79 5.65
N PRO A 150 1.71 9.08 5.46
CA PRO A 150 2.58 9.49 4.37
C PRO A 150 3.95 8.79 4.40
N GLU A 151 4.47 8.49 5.60
CA GLU A 151 5.75 7.81 5.79
C GLU A 151 5.69 6.36 5.30
N ALA A 152 4.58 5.65 5.57
CA ALA A 152 4.36 4.29 5.07
C ALA A 152 4.25 4.27 3.55
N VAL A 153 3.54 5.24 2.96
CA VAL A 153 3.42 5.38 1.50
C VAL A 153 4.77 5.70 0.87
N GLU A 154 5.54 6.60 1.45
CA GLU A 154 6.88 6.93 0.95
C GLU A 154 7.82 5.71 1.03
N LEU A 155 7.73 4.93 2.10
CA LEU A 155 8.47 3.68 2.23
C LEU A 155 8.08 2.66 1.14
N ALA A 156 6.78 2.53 0.85
CA ALA A 156 6.30 1.67 -0.24
C ALA A 156 6.84 2.11 -1.61
N ARG A 157 6.83 3.42 -1.87
CA ARG A 157 7.38 4.02 -3.10
C ARG A 157 8.89 3.79 -3.25
N ARG A 158 9.65 3.90 -2.15
CA ARG A 158 11.09 3.56 -2.14
C ARG A 158 11.37 2.10 -2.48
N HIS A 159 10.46 1.21 -2.13
CA HIS A 159 10.53 -0.20 -2.54
C HIS A 159 10.08 -0.42 -4.00
N GLY A 160 9.73 0.62 -4.73
CA GLY A 160 9.30 0.56 -6.12
C GLY A 160 7.83 0.16 -6.30
N TYR A 161 7.01 0.26 -5.25
CA TYR A 161 5.59 -0.11 -5.30
C TYR A 161 4.70 1.09 -5.59
N GLN A 162 3.61 0.86 -6.31
CA GLN A 162 2.56 1.85 -6.50
C GLN A 162 1.81 2.06 -5.17
N ALA A 163 1.82 3.29 -4.66
CA ALA A 163 1.23 3.58 -3.37
C ALA A 163 0.62 4.99 -3.32
N VAL A 164 -0.54 5.12 -2.70
CA VAL A 164 -1.31 6.36 -2.53
C VAL A 164 -1.55 6.62 -1.05
N ALA A 165 -1.37 7.88 -0.64
CA ALA A 165 -1.68 8.30 0.71
C ALA A 165 -3.17 8.63 0.83
N GLY A 166 -3.89 7.93 1.72
CA GLY A 166 -5.29 8.18 1.93
C GLY A 166 -5.95 7.22 2.91
N ASP A 167 -7.21 7.50 3.17
CA ASP A 167 -8.05 6.66 4.01
C ASP A 167 -8.73 5.58 3.17
N ALA A 168 -8.37 4.32 3.39
CA ALA A 168 -9.00 3.20 2.69
C ALA A 168 -10.49 2.99 3.03
N THR A 169 -11.04 3.74 3.99
CA THR A 169 -12.49 3.77 4.22
C THR A 169 -13.22 4.73 3.28
N ASP A 170 -12.49 5.55 2.50
CA ASP A 170 -13.08 6.44 1.51
C ASP A 170 -13.43 5.66 0.23
N ASN A 171 -14.72 5.62 -0.08
CA ASN A 171 -15.27 4.95 -1.24
C ASN A 171 -14.73 5.52 -2.56
N THR A 172 -14.53 6.85 -2.62
CA THR A 172 -14.02 7.53 -3.81
C THR A 172 -12.59 7.11 -4.10
N LEU A 173 -11.76 7.04 -3.06
CA LEU A 173 -10.39 6.58 -3.18
C LEU A 173 -10.33 5.12 -3.65
N LEU A 174 -11.10 4.23 -3.05
CA LEU A 174 -11.14 2.82 -3.46
C LEU A 174 -11.63 2.65 -4.90
N ALA A 175 -12.62 3.44 -5.33
CA ALA A 175 -13.09 3.43 -6.71
C ALA A 175 -11.99 3.87 -7.70
N ASN A 176 -11.20 4.91 -7.35
CA ASN A 176 -10.05 5.34 -8.14
C ASN A 176 -8.92 4.30 -8.17
N LEU A 177 -8.82 3.46 -7.13
CA LEU A 177 -7.91 2.31 -7.09
C LEU A 177 -8.45 1.06 -7.80
N GLY A 178 -9.54 1.19 -8.55
CA GLY A 178 -10.09 0.14 -9.40
C GLY A 178 -11.08 -0.79 -8.71
N LEU A 179 -11.56 -0.49 -7.50
CA LEU A 179 -12.61 -1.26 -6.86
C LEU A 179 -13.88 -1.28 -7.71
N GLY A 180 -14.43 -2.47 -7.97
CA GLY A 180 -15.58 -2.68 -8.85
C GLY A 180 -15.27 -2.65 -10.34
N ARG A 181 -14.00 -2.51 -10.74
CA ARG A 181 -13.56 -2.49 -12.15
C ARG A 181 -12.34 -3.38 -12.38
N GLN A 182 -11.14 -2.87 -12.12
CA GLN A 182 -9.87 -3.58 -12.37
C GLN A 182 -9.42 -4.46 -11.20
N ALA A 183 -9.90 -4.17 -9.99
CA ALA A 183 -9.51 -4.92 -8.81
C ALA A 183 -10.22 -6.29 -8.75
N SER A 184 -9.44 -7.36 -8.66
CA SER A 184 -9.93 -8.72 -8.45
C SER A 184 -9.94 -9.12 -6.98
N ARG A 185 -9.16 -8.43 -6.15
CA ARG A 185 -9.04 -8.71 -4.72
C ARG A 185 -8.68 -7.46 -3.92
N ILE A 186 -9.11 -7.46 -2.66
CA ILE A 186 -8.77 -6.43 -1.69
C ILE A 186 -8.30 -7.06 -0.39
N LEU A 187 -7.21 -6.54 0.15
CA LEU A 187 -6.59 -7.02 1.38
C LEU A 187 -6.70 -5.91 2.43
N CYS A 188 -7.59 -6.08 3.41
CA CYS A 188 -7.84 -5.13 4.50
C CYS A 188 -6.87 -5.44 5.65
N LEU A 189 -5.68 -4.83 5.64
CA LEU A 189 -4.57 -5.16 6.53
C LEU A 189 -4.22 -4.04 7.51
N THR A 190 -5.13 -3.07 7.70
CA THR A 190 -4.89 -1.98 8.64
C THR A 190 -4.75 -2.50 10.08
N HIS A 191 -4.19 -1.69 10.95
CA HIS A 191 -4.06 -2.06 12.37
C HIS A 191 -5.38 -1.94 13.14
N ASP A 192 -6.36 -1.21 12.60
CA ASP A 192 -7.65 -0.96 13.22
C ASP A 192 -8.73 -1.88 12.66
N ASP A 193 -9.31 -2.69 13.56
CA ASP A 193 -10.36 -3.64 13.22
C ASP A 193 -11.63 -2.96 12.67
N VAL A 194 -11.96 -1.76 13.18
CA VAL A 194 -13.14 -1.01 12.73
C VAL A 194 -12.97 -0.59 11.27
N SER A 195 -11.81 -0.02 10.94
CA SER A 195 -11.47 0.33 9.56
C SER A 195 -11.53 -0.90 8.64
N ASN A 196 -11.00 -2.05 9.07
CA ASN A 196 -11.06 -3.27 8.27
C ASN A 196 -12.50 -3.74 8.01
N VAL A 197 -13.41 -3.61 9.00
CA VAL A 197 -14.83 -3.91 8.81
C VAL A 197 -15.48 -2.97 7.79
N TYR A 198 -15.21 -1.65 7.88
CA TYR A 198 -15.72 -0.67 6.93
C TYR A 198 -15.24 -0.92 5.52
N ILE A 199 -13.95 -1.13 5.34
CA ILE A 199 -13.35 -1.43 4.02
C ILE A 199 -13.98 -2.70 3.44
N THR A 200 -14.12 -3.76 4.26
CA THR A 200 -14.74 -5.03 3.85
C THR A 200 -16.18 -4.83 3.39
N LEU A 201 -16.99 -4.10 4.17
CA LEU A 201 -18.39 -3.82 3.86
C LEU A 201 -18.52 -3.04 2.55
N THR A 202 -17.74 -1.97 2.41
CA THR A 202 -17.69 -1.15 1.19
C THR A 202 -17.27 -1.98 -0.03
N ALA A 203 -16.22 -2.77 0.10
CA ALA A 203 -15.72 -3.60 -0.98
C ALA A 203 -16.78 -4.60 -1.45
N ARG A 204 -17.48 -5.25 -0.54
CA ARG A 204 -18.54 -6.21 -0.86
C ARG A 204 -19.75 -5.55 -1.50
N GLN A 205 -20.10 -4.32 -1.06
CA GLN A 205 -21.21 -3.56 -1.62
C GLN A 205 -20.92 -3.10 -3.06
N VAL A 206 -19.71 -2.62 -3.32
CA VAL A 206 -19.31 -2.06 -4.64
C VAL A 206 -18.96 -3.18 -5.63
N ALA A 207 -18.34 -4.24 -5.16
CA ALA A 207 -17.86 -5.36 -5.96
C ALA A 207 -18.30 -6.69 -5.32
N PRO A 208 -19.52 -7.19 -5.61
CA PRO A 208 -20.08 -8.39 -4.96
C PRO A 208 -19.22 -9.64 -5.06
N ASP A 209 -18.46 -9.80 -6.14
CA ASP A 209 -17.66 -11.01 -6.42
C ASP A 209 -16.17 -10.86 -6.08
N ILE A 210 -15.74 -9.70 -5.57
CA ILE A 210 -14.33 -9.45 -5.25
C ILE A 210 -13.85 -10.36 -4.11
N LEU A 211 -12.63 -10.88 -4.23
CA LEU A 211 -11.99 -11.63 -3.15
C LEU A 211 -11.52 -10.68 -2.04
N ILE A 212 -12.08 -10.84 -0.85
CA ILE A 212 -11.78 -10.00 0.32
C ILE A 212 -11.03 -10.81 1.37
N ILE A 213 -9.81 -10.40 1.67
CA ILE A 213 -9.01 -10.95 2.76
C ILE A 213 -8.86 -9.85 3.82
N SER A 214 -9.34 -10.10 5.04
CA SER A 214 -9.32 -9.10 6.10
C SER A 214 -8.55 -9.60 7.32
N ARG A 215 -7.84 -8.68 7.96
CA ARG A 215 -7.16 -8.91 9.21
C ARG A 215 -8.08 -8.58 10.38
N ALA A 216 -8.10 -9.47 11.38
CA ALA A 216 -8.68 -9.21 12.69
C ALA A 216 -7.59 -9.26 13.77
N ASN A 217 -7.59 -8.29 14.69
CA ASN A 217 -6.76 -8.31 15.89
C ASN A 217 -7.49 -9.00 17.04
N LYS A 218 -8.81 -8.82 17.12
CA LYS A 218 -9.66 -9.38 18.17
C LYS A 218 -10.49 -10.56 17.65
N ALA A 219 -10.65 -11.59 18.46
CA ALA A 219 -11.45 -12.76 18.09
C ALA A 219 -12.92 -12.41 17.77
N GLU A 220 -13.51 -11.47 18.50
CA GLU A 220 -14.88 -10.98 18.28
C GLU A 220 -15.07 -10.30 16.92
N THR A 221 -14.01 -9.72 16.35
CA THR A 221 -14.06 -9.03 15.05
C THR A 221 -14.15 -10.02 13.89
N VAL A 222 -13.70 -11.25 14.05
CA VAL A 222 -13.79 -12.29 13.00
C VAL A 222 -15.22 -12.43 12.51
N ARG A 223 -16.18 -12.60 13.44
CA ARG A 223 -17.60 -12.74 13.07
C ARG A 223 -18.13 -11.51 12.33
N LYS A 224 -17.72 -10.30 12.76
CA LYS A 224 -18.13 -9.05 12.09
C LYS A 224 -17.58 -8.96 10.68
N LEU A 225 -16.32 -9.31 10.47
CA LEU A 225 -15.69 -9.30 9.15
C LEU A 225 -16.32 -10.34 8.21
N THR A 226 -16.60 -11.55 8.71
CA THR A 226 -17.30 -12.58 7.92
C THR A 226 -18.71 -12.12 7.55
N GLN A 227 -19.46 -11.52 8.47
CA GLN A 227 -20.79 -10.97 8.20
C GLN A 227 -20.74 -9.75 7.25
N ALA A 228 -19.66 -8.96 7.29
CA ALA A 228 -19.43 -7.87 6.34
C ALA A 228 -19.07 -8.36 4.93
N GLY A 229 -18.81 -9.67 4.75
CA GLY A 229 -18.55 -10.29 3.46
C GLY A 229 -17.07 -10.61 3.17
N ALA A 230 -16.21 -10.68 4.20
CA ALA A 230 -14.84 -11.16 4.00
C ALA A 230 -14.86 -12.66 3.62
N ASN A 231 -14.14 -13.01 2.55
CA ASN A 231 -13.94 -14.41 2.16
C ASN A 231 -12.98 -15.10 3.14
N HIS A 232 -11.93 -14.39 3.56
CA HIS A 232 -10.96 -14.90 4.52
C HIS A 232 -10.67 -13.87 5.60
N VAL A 233 -10.65 -14.33 6.87
CA VAL A 233 -10.25 -13.51 8.01
C VAL A 233 -9.01 -14.12 8.65
N VAL A 234 -7.92 -13.34 8.67
CA VAL A 234 -6.63 -13.75 9.23
C VAL A 234 -6.42 -13.09 10.58
N ARG A 235 -6.00 -13.87 11.58
CA ARG A 235 -5.58 -13.40 12.92
C ARG A 235 -4.08 -13.63 13.10
N PRO A 236 -3.23 -12.71 12.66
CA PRO A 236 -1.77 -12.94 12.60
C PRO A 236 -1.16 -13.23 13.95
N TYR A 237 -1.61 -12.55 15.01
CA TYR A 237 -1.08 -12.75 16.37
C TYR A 237 -1.44 -14.12 16.93
N GLU A 238 -2.62 -14.66 16.62
CA GLU A 238 -2.99 -16.01 17.07
C GLU A 238 -2.18 -17.07 16.35
N VAL A 239 -1.98 -16.91 15.04
CA VAL A 239 -1.13 -17.83 14.27
C VAL A 239 0.29 -17.85 14.85
N VAL A 240 0.89 -16.66 15.08
CA VAL A 240 2.23 -16.55 15.66
C VAL A 240 2.27 -17.12 17.09
N ALA A 241 1.26 -16.84 17.90
CA ALA A 241 1.20 -17.35 19.28
C ALA A 241 1.09 -18.88 19.33
N ARG A 242 0.27 -19.49 18.46
CA ARG A 242 0.18 -20.96 18.33
C ARG A 242 1.49 -21.55 17.86
N MET A 243 2.14 -20.94 16.85
CA MET A 243 3.44 -21.39 16.39
C MET A 243 4.50 -21.29 17.50
N ALA A 244 4.53 -20.19 18.25
CA ALA A 244 5.46 -20.04 19.36
C ALA A 244 5.21 -21.06 20.51
N ALA A 245 3.95 -21.34 20.82
CA ALA A 245 3.59 -22.36 21.81
C ALA A 245 4.06 -23.76 21.37
N GLU A 246 3.89 -24.09 20.08
CA GLU A 246 4.36 -25.37 19.53
C GLU A 246 5.90 -25.47 19.56
N PHE A 247 6.60 -24.37 19.30
CA PHE A 247 8.06 -24.29 19.39
C PHE A 247 8.57 -24.65 20.81
N ILE A 248 7.88 -24.18 21.86
CA ILE A 248 8.25 -24.49 23.25
C ILE A 248 8.07 -26.01 23.52
N GLY A 249 7.03 -26.62 22.95
CA GLY A 249 6.75 -28.05 23.14
C GLY A 249 7.60 -28.98 22.27
N GLN A 250 7.83 -28.62 21.02
CA GLN A 250 8.48 -29.46 20.01
C GLN A 250 9.38 -28.62 19.06
N PRO A 251 10.55 -28.13 19.51
CA PRO A 251 11.37 -27.20 18.73
C PRO A 251 11.82 -27.80 17.38
N VAL A 252 12.13 -29.07 17.32
CA VAL A 252 12.58 -29.73 16.08
C VAL A 252 11.47 -29.80 15.02
N ALA A 253 10.24 -30.10 15.45
CA ALA A 253 9.09 -30.12 14.55
C ALA A 253 8.74 -28.72 14.05
N PHE A 254 8.88 -27.72 14.93
CA PHE A 254 8.69 -26.32 14.55
C PHE A 254 9.68 -25.86 13.49
N ASP A 255 10.99 -26.15 13.67
CA ASP A 255 12.02 -25.75 12.70
C ASP A 255 11.74 -26.36 11.33
N ALA A 256 11.33 -27.62 11.26
CA ALA A 256 10.96 -28.26 10.02
C ALA A 256 9.75 -27.62 9.33
N LEU A 257 8.70 -27.32 10.10
CA LEU A 257 7.51 -26.62 9.59
C LEU A 257 7.82 -25.18 9.19
N TYR A 258 8.62 -24.48 9.98
CA TYR A 258 9.05 -23.11 9.70
C TYR A 258 9.83 -23.02 8.38
N ASP A 259 10.76 -23.94 8.14
CA ASP A 259 11.52 -24.02 6.90
C ASP A 259 10.61 -24.20 5.66
N VAL A 260 9.59 -25.06 5.77
CA VAL A 260 8.61 -25.29 4.70
C VAL A 260 7.74 -24.03 4.44
N VAL A 261 7.25 -23.39 5.51
CA VAL A 261 6.36 -22.22 5.39
C VAL A 261 7.13 -20.99 4.91
N THR A 262 8.37 -20.78 5.38
CA THR A 262 9.18 -19.62 5.04
C THR A 262 10.03 -19.82 3.79
N GLN A 263 10.08 -21.06 3.26
CA GLN A 263 10.92 -21.44 2.12
C GLN A 263 12.43 -21.24 2.40
N ALA A 264 12.82 -21.23 3.67
CA ALA A 264 14.15 -20.82 4.11
C ALA A 264 15.29 -21.73 3.58
N ARG A 265 15.00 -23.01 3.34
CA ARG A 265 15.96 -24.00 2.80
C ARG A 265 15.62 -24.47 1.39
N GLY A 266 14.84 -23.70 0.63
CA GLY A 266 14.45 -24.03 -0.74
C GLY A 266 13.45 -25.19 -0.85
N VAL A 267 12.83 -25.57 0.26
CA VAL A 267 11.70 -26.51 0.28
C VAL A 267 10.41 -25.71 0.21
N HIS A 268 9.57 -26.03 -0.76
CA HIS A 268 8.32 -25.32 -1.03
C HIS A 268 7.13 -26.24 -0.84
N LEU A 269 6.05 -25.70 -0.31
CA LEU A 269 4.71 -26.31 -0.35
C LEU A 269 3.94 -25.64 -1.47
N GLU A 270 3.62 -26.39 -2.53
CA GLU A 270 2.94 -25.81 -3.70
C GLU A 270 1.74 -26.62 -4.14
N PRO A 271 0.67 -25.94 -4.61
CA PRO A 271 -0.49 -26.55 -5.20
C PRO A 271 -0.22 -26.97 -6.65
N VAL A 272 -0.72 -28.13 -7.04
CA VAL A 272 -0.74 -28.62 -8.42
C VAL A 272 -2.15 -29.06 -8.78
N SER A 273 -2.80 -28.34 -9.69
CA SER A 273 -4.17 -28.62 -10.12
C SER A 273 -4.23 -29.73 -11.17
N VAL A 274 -5.27 -30.56 -11.10
CA VAL A 274 -5.56 -31.57 -12.10
C VAL A 274 -6.46 -30.96 -13.20
N SER A 275 -5.85 -30.62 -14.35
CA SER A 275 -6.58 -30.10 -15.50
C SER A 275 -7.28 -31.23 -16.28
N PRO A 276 -8.38 -30.93 -17.02
CA PRO A 276 -9.05 -31.90 -17.88
C PRO A 276 -8.09 -32.52 -18.90
N GLY A 277 -8.03 -33.85 -18.98
CA GLY A 277 -7.16 -34.58 -19.90
C GLY A 277 -5.66 -34.52 -19.55
N ALA A 278 -5.30 -33.95 -18.41
CA ALA A 278 -3.92 -33.93 -17.92
C ALA A 278 -3.44 -35.35 -17.54
N TRP A 279 -2.12 -35.49 -17.41
CA TRP A 279 -1.49 -36.76 -17.03
C TRP A 279 -1.98 -37.34 -15.69
N LEU A 280 -2.43 -36.50 -14.76
CA LEU A 280 -2.96 -36.88 -13.45
C LEU A 280 -4.43 -37.31 -13.48
N ASP A 281 -5.21 -36.91 -14.48
CA ASP A 281 -6.64 -37.16 -14.54
C ASP A 281 -6.98 -38.65 -14.56
N GLY A 282 -7.78 -39.10 -13.60
CA GLY A 282 -8.21 -40.47 -13.43
C GLY A 282 -7.17 -41.45 -12.86
N ARG A 283 -5.95 -40.96 -12.50
CA ARG A 283 -4.93 -41.81 -11.88
C ARG A 283 -5.15 -42.01 -10.39
N CYS A 284 -4.73 -43.16 -9.87
CA CYS A 284 -4.63 -43.38 -8.43
C CYS A 284 -3.29 -42.81 -7.90
N ILE A 285 -3.29 -42.30 -6.68
CA ILE A 285 -2.09 -41.74 -6.03
C ILE A 285 -0.97 -42.77 -5.99
N GLY A 286 -1.25 -44.01 -5.77
CA GLY A 286 -0.24 -45.11 -5.76
C GLY A 286 0.43 -45.36 -7.10
N GLU A 287 -0.12 -44.88 -8.21
CA GLU A 287 0.51 -44.96 -9.53
C GLU A 287 1.54 -43.86 -9.76
N ILE A 288 1.65 -42.92 -8.81
CA ILE A 288 2.52 -41.74 -8.93
C ILE A 288 3.69 -41.89 -7.94
N ASP A 289 4.86 -42.14 -8.47
CA ASP A 289 6.07 -42.19 -7.64
C ASP A 289 6.55 -40.76 -7.32
N PHE A 290 6.06 -40.24 -6.21
CA PHE A 290 6.48 -38.93 -5.70
C PHE A 290 7.91 -38.98 -5.14
N ALA A 291 8.30 -40.09 -4.51
CA ALA A 291 9.61 -40.23 -3.88
C ALA A 291 10.75 -40.19 -4.90
N ALA A 292 10.61 -40.89 -6.03
CA ALA A 292 11.59 -40.84 -7.12
C ALA A 292 11.76 -39.44 -7.70
N ARG A 293 10.76 -38.56 -7.53
CA ARG A 293 10.79 -37.15 -7.94
C ARG A 293 11.22 -36.19 -6.85
N ARG A 294 11.65 -36.71 -5.69
CA ARG A 294 11.97 -35.91 -4.49
C ARG A 294 10.83 -34.99 -4.07
N LEU A 295 9.60 -35.50 -4.18
CA LEU A 295 8.39 -34.82 -3.76
C LEU A 295 7.70 -35.63 -2.65
N THR A 296 6.99 -34.92 -1.78
CA THR A 296 6.12 -35.53 -0.77
C THR A 296 4.70 -34.99 -0.98
N LEU A 297 3.73 -35.90 -1.10
CA LEU A 297 2.32 -35.51 -1.13
C LEU A 297 1.86 -35.20 0.28
N PHE A 298 1.53 -33.94 0.56
CA PHE A 298 0.97 -33.52 1.84
C PHE A 298 -0.53 -33.84 1.94
N GLY A 299 -1.26 -33.64 0.82
CA GLY A 299 -2.68 -33.94 0.75
C GLY A 299 -3.29 -33.56 -0.58
N VAL A 300 -4.59 -33.80 -0.71
CA VAL A 300 -5.38 -33.44 -1.88
C VAL A 300 -6.58 -32.61 -1.43
N ILE A 301 -6.80 -31.47 -2.07
CA ILE A 301 -7.97 -30.63 -1.92
C ILE A 301 -8.93 -30.98 -3.05
N ARG A 302 -10.16 -31.36 -2.73
CA ARG A 302 -11.24 -31.61 -3.70
C ARG A 302 -12.31 -30.55 -3.53
N PRO A 303 -12.48 -29.63 -4.51
CA PRO A 303 -13.59 -28.70 -4.50
C PRO A 303 -14.92 -29.44 -4.55
N HIS A 304 -15.93 -29.02 -3.79
CA HIS A 304 -17.30 -29.50 -4.00
C HIS A 304 -17.77 -28.97 -5.36
N ALA A 305 -18.34 -29.84 -6.17
CA ALA A 305 -18.72 -29.55 -7.54
C ALA A 305 -19.64 -28.31 -7.62
N SER A 306 -19.08 -27.18 -8.01
CA SER A 306 -19.83 -26.04 -8.52
C SER A 306 -19.50 -25.90 -10.01
N PRO A 307 -20.49 -25.83 -10.90
CA PRO A 307 -20.24 -25.80 -12.34
C PRO A 307 -19.91 -24.40 -12.81
N ALA A 308 -18.77 -23.91 -12.62
CA ALA A 308 -18.14 -22.78 -13.26
C ALA A 308 -16.99 -22.28 -12.38
N VAL A 309 -15.88 -22.99 -12.41
CA VAL A 309 -14.64 -22.41 -11.88
C VAL A 309 -13.82 -22.00 -13.11
N ASP A 310 -13.82 -20.70 -13.39
CA ASP A 310 -12.85 -20.09 -14.29
C ASP A 310 -11.45 -20.53 -13.86
N ALA A 311 -10.57 -20.79 -14.84
CA ALA A 311 -9.20 -21.25 -14.64
C ALA A 311 -8.35 -20.31 -13.76
N HIS A 312 -8.89 -19.19 -13.31
CA HIS A 312 -8.30 -18.16 -12.45
C HIS A 312 -8.93 -18.10 -11.05
N ALA A 313 -9.94 -18.94 -10.77
CA ALA A 313 -10.57 -19.00 -9.46
C ALA A 313 -9.56 -19.53 -8.42
N ARG A 314 -9.07 -18.61 -7.61
CA ARG A 314 -8.18 -18.90 -6.49
C ARG A 314 -8.99 -19.53 -5.38
N TYR A 315 -8.53 -20.66 -4.96
CA TYR A 315 -8.95 -21.59 -3.92
C TYR A 315 -9.84 -20.99 -2.81
N GLU A 316 -11.15 -21.21 -2.89
CA GLU A 316 -12.06 -21.04 -1.78
C GLU A 316 -12.09 -22.35 -0.97
N LEU A 317 -11.45 -22.36 0.18
CA LEU A 317 -11.39 -23.52 1.07
C LEU A 317 -12.72 -23.82 1.78
N HIS A 318 -13.72 -22.93 1.70
CA HIS A 318 -15.00 -23.08 2.37
C HIS A 318 -15.90 -24.18 1.77
N ASP A 319 -15.69 -24.50 0.48
CA ASP A 319 -16.44 -25.53 -0.25
C ASP A 319 -15.55 -26.66 -0.77
N ALA A 320 -14.42 -26.92 -0.11
CA ALA A 320 -13.47 -27.95 -0.54
C ALA A 320 -13.14 -28.89 0.61
N HIS A 321 -13.04 -30.18 0.29
CA HIS A 321 -12.61 -31.19 1.27
C HIS A 321 -11.10 -31.43 1.17
N PHE A 322 -10.39 -31.32 2.30
CA PHE A 322 -8.95 -31.61 2.36
C PHE A 322 -8.72 -33.04 2.83
N TYR A 323 -8.17 -33.90 1.98
CA TYR A 323 -7.73 -35.23 2.27
C TYR A 323 -6.25 -35.23 2.65
N PHE A 324 -5.97 -35.34 3.96
CA PHE A 324 -4.59 -35.44 4.46
C PHE A 324 -4.06 -36.87 4.24
N ASN A 325 -2.85 -36.97 3.66
CA ASN A 325 -2.17 -38.24 3.36
C ASN A 325 -3.12 -39.32 2.81
N PRO A 326 -3.78 -39.09 1.66
CA PRO A 326 -4.77 -39.98 1.10
C PRO A 326 -4.15 -41.36 0.73
N LYS A 327 -4.95 -42.44 0.82
CA LYS A 327 -4.51 -43.80 0.53
C LYS A 327 -4.06 -43.96 -0.93
N PRO A 328 -3.24 -44.98 -1.26
CA PRO A 328 -2.77 -45.25 -2.62
C PRO A 328 -3.89 -45.45 -3.65
N GLU A 329 -5.03 -45.96 -3.24
CA GLU A 329 -6.22 -46.20 -4.08
C GLU A 329 -7.01 -44.91 -4.38
N PHE A 330 -6.67 -43.78 -3.73
CA PHE A 330 -7.37 -42.53 -3.92
C PHE A 330 -7.21 -42.08 -5.38
N ARG A 331 -8.34 -41.96 -6.08
CA ARG A 331 -8.38 -41.57 -7.48
C ARG A 331 -8.52 -40.06 -7.60
N LEU A 332 -7.63 -39.46 -8.38
CA LEU A 332 -7.63 -38.04 -8.72
C LEU A 332 -8.70 -37.77 -9.78
N HIS A 333 -9.41 -36.66 -9.62
CA HIS A 333 -10.40 -36.15 -10.58
C HIS A 333 -9.97 -34.76 -11.07
N VAL A 334 -10.58 -34.36 -12.18
CA VAL A 334 -10.44 -32.99 -12.67
C VAL A 334 -10.82 -31.99 -11.58
N HIS A 335 -10.05 -30.91 -11.47
CA HIS A 335 -10.11 -29.88 -10.42
C HIS A 335 -9.59 -30.26 -9.04
N ASP A 336 -9.19 -31.50 -8.80
CA ASP A 336 -8.43 -31.84 -7.59
C ASP A 336 -7.11 -31.07 -7.56
N ILE A 337 -6.67 -30.69 -6.37
CA ILE A 337 -5.44 -29.92 -6.14
C ILE A 337 -4.55 -30.73 -5.22
N LEU A 338 -3.41 -31.16 -5.73
CA LEU A 338 -2.37 -31.83 -4.95
C LEU A 338 -1.52 -30.78 -4.24
N MET A 339 -1.40 -30.91 -2.92
CA MET A 339 -0.46 -30.12 -2.12
C MET A 339 0.86 -30.88 -2.02
N LEU A 340 1.88 -30.42 -2.70
CA LEU A 340 3.17 -31.09 -2.79
C LEU A 340 4.25 -30.31 -2.05
N ILE A 341 5.08 -31.03 -1.30
CA ILE A 341 6.29 -30.50 -0.65
C ILE A 341 7.50 -31.02 -1.41
N GLY A 342 8.42 -30.12 -1.76
CA GLY A 342 9.67 -30.48 -2.43
C GLY A 342 10.53 -29.29 -2.77
N TYR A 343 11.68 -29.55 -3.37
CA TYR A 343 12.55 -28.51 -3.89
C TYR A 343 11.95 -27.85 -5.15
N GLU A 344 12.21 -26.57 -5.35
CA GLU A 344 11.67 -25.77 -6.46
C GLU A 344 11.86 -26.46 -7.83
N ALA A 345 13.07 -26.97 -8.11
CA ALA A 345 13.36 -27.66 -9.37
C ALA A 345 12.50 -28.92 -9.57
N SER A 346 12.26 -29.68 -8.50
CA SER A 346 11.42 -30.91 -8.55
C SER A 346 9.95 -30.58 -8.78
N LEU A 347 9.46 -29.54 -8.11
CA LEU A 347 8.09 -29.03 -8.28
C LEU A 347 7.87 -28.49 -9.69
N PHE A 348 8.83 -27.73 -10.23
CA PHE A 348 8.77 -27.20 -11.59
C PHE A 348 8.69 -28.32 -12.63
N GLN A 349 9.60 -29.31 -12.57
CA GLN A 349 9.58 -30.47 -13.46
C GLN A 349 8.29 -31.27 -13.37
N PHE A 350 7.72 -31.39 -12.17
CA PHE A 350 6.45 -32.09 -11.99
C PHE A 350 5.30 -31.32 -12.61
N LYS A 351 5.24 -30.00 -12.42
CA LYS A 351 4.21 -29.13 -13.03
C LYS A 351 4.26 -29.18 -14.57
N GLU A 352 5.45 -29.09 -15.15
CA GLU A 352 5.60 -29.23 -16.61
C GLU A 352 5.03 -30.57 -17.13
N ARG A 353 5.33 -31.66 -16.45
CA ARG A 353 4.82 -32.98 -16.83
C ARG A 353 3.32 -33.10 -16.67
N VAL A 354 2.74 -32.49 -15.65
CA VAL A 354 1.28 -32.47 -15.42
C VAL A 354 0.58 -31.64 -16.49
N GLY A 355 1.20 -30.54 -16.93
CA GLY A 355 0.66 -29.69 -18.01
C GLY A 355 0.70 -30.32 -19.41
N GLN A 356 1.48 -31.40 -19.61
CA GLN A 356 1.51 -32.10 -20.91
C GLN A 356 0.25 -32.95 -21.07
N HIS A 357 -0.51 -32.71 -22.15
CA HIS A 357 -1.68 -33.51 -22.51
C HIS A 357 -1.31 -34.98 -22.68
N ARG A 358 -2.16 -35.88 -22.18
CA ARG A 358 -2.04 -37.34 -22.38
C ARG A 358 -2.07 -37.58 -23.89
N PRO A 359 -1.03 -38.18 -24.53
CA PRO A 359 -1.14 -38.55 -25.94
C PRO A 359 -2.29 -39.52 -26.08
N SER A 360 -3.26 -39.19 -26.96
CA SER A 360 -4.41 -40.02 -27.27
C SER A 360 -3.92 -41.42 -27.62
N ARG A 361 -4.33 -42.44 -26.87
CA ARG A 361 -4.13 -43.83 -27.22
C ARG A 361 -4.82 -44.05 -28.58
N LYS A 362 -4.08 -43.97 -29.67
CA LYS A 362 -4.54 -44.45 -30.97
C LYS A 362 -4.92 -45.91 -30.79
N ASN A 363 -6.19 -46.19 -31.04
CA ASN A 363 -6.77 -47.52 -31.15
C ASN A 363 -5.94 -48.30 -32.20
N LYS A 364 -5.01 -49.16 -31.73
CA LYS A 364 -4.46 -50.22 -32.56
C LYS A 364 -5.41 -51.43 -32.40
N GLY A 365 -6.31 -51.53 -33.31
CA GLY A 365 -7.22 -52.68 -33.35
C GLY A 365 -8.25 -52.54 -34.42
N GLN A 366 -7.85 -52.86 -35.65
CA GLN A 366 -8.64 -53.55 -36.69
C GLN A 366 -8.02 -53.36 -38.05
N HIS A 367 -7.15 -54.27 -38.43
CA HIS A 367 -7.06 -54.77 -39.81
C HIS A 367 -6.12 -56.00 -39.78
N GLY A 368 -6.73 -57.14 -40.01
CA GLY A 368 -6.09 -58.43 -40.20
C GLY A 368 -7.13 -59.54 -40.03
#